data_7db278bd22cf9e4f337de836497f7c94
#
_entry.id   7db278bd22cf9e4f337de836497f7c94
#
_cell.length_a   1.000
_cell.length_b   1.000
_cell.length_c   1.000
_cell.angle_alpha   90.00
_cell.angle_beta   90.00
_cell.angle_gamma   90.00
#
_symmetry.space_group_name_H-M   'P 1'
#
loop_
_entity.id
_entity.type
_entity.pdbx_description
1 polymer ?
#
loop_
_entity_poly.entity_id
_entity_poly.type
_entity_poly.pdbx_seq_one_letter_code
_entity_poly.pdbx_strand_id
1 'polypeptide(L)'
;MEESLALIIVGGVLSFMGIVMNAIPIKFDDDILGTLGALDGDASENEKTLRNFIAQLRTVIGGLALTFGFIAIYNRDLATADAESLLVSMGVGFVLIMGIIVSGLFRGFVDRLIVPPMVIFSVLSAICFYAGLI
;
A
#
# COMPACT_ATOMS: atom_id res chain seq x y z
N MET A 1 -18.01 -10.28 9.65
CA MET A 1 -16.71 -10.30 10.39
C MET A 1 -16.79 -9.16 11.38
N GLU A 2 -16.38 -9.37 12.60
CA GLU A 2 -16.41 -8.28 13.59
C GLU A 2 -15.52 -7.12 13.12
N GLU A 3 -15.98 -5.89 13.24
CA GLU A 3 -15.32 -4.66 12.80
C GLU A 3 -13.95 -4.51 13.46
N SER A 4 -13.85 -4.84 14.76
CA SER A 4 -12.59 -4.84 15.51
C SER A 4 -11.55 -5.76 14.89
N LEU A 5 -11.95 -6.98 14.51
CA LEU A 5 -11.04 -7.94 13.84
C LEU A 5 -10.60 -7.42 12.47
N ALA A 6 -11.52 -6.84 11.70
CA ALA A 6 -11.19 -6.25 10.40
C ALA A 6 -10.16 -5.11 10.54
N LEU A 7 -10.36 -4.21 11.50
CA LEU A 7 -9.42 -3.12 11.79
C LEU A 7 -8.03 -3.64 12.20
N ILE A 8 -7.97 -4.71 13.00
CA ILE A 8 -6.70 -5.35 13.38
C ILE A 8 -6.00 -5.96 12.15
N ILE A 9 -6.73 -6.68 11.30
CA ILE A 9 -6.16 -7.31 10.10
C ILE A 9 -5.64 -6.23 9.13
N VAL A 10 -6.49 -5.26 8.79
CA VAL A 10 -6.13 -4.17 7.86
C VAL A 10 -4.96 -3.36 8.43
N GLY A 11 -5.02 -2.99 9.69
CA GLY A 11 -3.98 -2.25 10.37
C GLY A 11 -2.67 -3.02 10.47
N GLY A 12 -2.72 -4.33 10.74
CA GLY A 12 -1.56 -5.22 10.79
C GLY A 12 -0.87 -5.33 9.44
N VAL A 13 -1.62 -5.55 8.36
CA VAL A 13 -1.07 -5.63 7.00
C VAL A 13 -0.41 -4.30 6.59
N LEU A 14 -1.09 -3.16 6.81
CA LEU A 14 -0.54 -1.85 6.49
C LEU A 14 0.72 -1.53 7.31
N SER A 15 0.72 -1.87 8.59
CA SER A 15 1.88 -1.67 9.47
C SER A 15 3.05 -2.53 9.01
N PHE A 16 2.82 -3.81 8.67
CA PHE A 16 3.84 -4.69 8.13
C PHE A 16 4.43 -4.16 6.83
N MET A 17 3.57 -3.76 5.88
CA MET A 17 4.02 -3.13 4.62
C MET A 17 4.87 -1.89 4.89
N GLY A 18 4.40 -1.02 5.78
CA GLY A 18 5.12 0.19 6.14
C GLY A 18 6.48 -0.08 6.75
N ILE A 19 6.61 -1.07 7.64
CA ILE A 19 7.89 -1.50 8.22
C ILE A 19 8.83 -1.99 7.12
N VAL A 20 8.37 -2.89 6.23
CA VAL A 20 9.20 -3.44 5.14
C VAL A 20 9.69 -2.33 4.21
N MET A 21 8.81 -1.42 3.80
CA MET A 21 9.18 -0.29 2.93
C MET A 21 10.19 0.66 3.56
N ASN A 22 10.21 0.80 4.89
CA ASN A 22 11.17 1.62 5.60
C ASN A 22 12.49 0.89 5.90
N ALA A 23 12.42 -0.41 6.21
CA ALA A 23 13.59 -1.19 6.57
C ALA A 23 14.50 -1.52 5.37
N ILE A 24 13.90 -1.82 4.22
CA ILE A 24 14.63 -2.25 3.01
C ILE A 24 14.10 -1.54 1.75
N PRO A 25 14.06 -0.19 1.70
CA PRO A 25 13.41 0.54 0.61
C PRO A 25 14.02 0.25 -0.76
N ILE A 26 15.35 0.17 -0.85
CA ILE A 26 16.07 -0.08 -2.11
C ILE A 26 15.79 -1.50 -2.60
N LYS A 27 15.93 -2.50 -1.73
CA LYS A 27 15.68 -3.89 -2.10
C LYS A 27 14.22 -4.13 -2.51
N PHE A 28 13.28 -3.48 -1.81
CA PHE A 28 11.86 -3.56 -2.15
C PHE A 28 11.58 -3.02 -3.56
N ASP A 29 12.21 -1.90 -3.93
CA ASP A 29 12.08 -1.33 -5.27
C ASP A 29 12.80 -2.18 -6.32
N ASP A 30 13.96 -2.76 -6.02
CA ASP A 30 14.70 -3.64 -6.91
C ASP A 30 13.91 -4.91 -7.26
N ASP A 31 13.24 -5.52 -6.29
CA ASP A 31 12.42 -6.70 -6.51
C ASP A 31 11.22 -6.37 -7.43
N ILE A 32 10.64 -5.18 -7.32
CA ILE A 32 9.56 -4.71 -8.20
C ILE A 32 10.11 -4.35 -9.58
N LEU A 33 11.19 -3.58 -9.66
CA LEU A 33 11.81 -3.15 -10.91
C LEU A 33 12.43 -4.32 -11.68
N GLY A 34 12.97 -5.33 -10.98
CA GLY A 34 13.45 -6.56 -11.58
C GLY A 34 12.34 -7.33 -12.30
N THR A 35 11.13 -7.37 -11.73
CA THR A 35 9.96 -7.96 -12.41
C THR A 35 9.51 -7.17 -13.64
N LEU A 36 9.86 -5.88 -13.73
CA LEU A 36 9.57 -5.01 -14.87
C LEU A 36 10.69 -5.00 -15.92
N GLY A 37 11.82 -5.71 -15.67
CA GLY A 37 12.97 -5.75 -16.58
C GLY A 37 13.74 -4.43 -16.69
N ALA A 38 13.63 -3.56 -15.67
CA ALA A 38 14.17 -2.21 -15.69
C ALA A 38 15.62 -2.10 -15.18
N LEU A 39 16.22 -3.20 -14.68
CA LEU A 39 17.54 -3.20 -14.08
C LEU A 39 18.46 -4.20 -14.79
N ASP A 40 19.06 -3.80 -15.90
CA ASP A 40 20.17 -4.52 -16.55
C ASP A 40 21.40 -3.62 -16.63
N GLY A 41 22.43 -3.94 -15.86
CA GLY A 41 23.77 -3.37 -16.01
C GLY A 41 24.25 -2.44 -14.88
N ASP A 42 25.51 -1.98 -14.99
CA ASP A 42 26.13 -1.03 -14.05
C ASP A 42 25.47 0.35 -14.14
N ALA A 43 24.81 0.75 -13.07
CA ALA A 43 24.10 2.02 -13.00
C ALA A 43 25.05 3.22 -13.06
N SER A 44 24.78 4.17 -13.94
CA SER A 44 25.46 5.47 -13.98
C SER A 44 25.22 6.26 -12.68
N GLU A 45 26.02 7.30 -12.42
CA GLU A 45 25.88 8.11 -11.20
C GLU A 45 24.51 8.82 -11.12
N ASN A 46 23.94 9.19 -12.27
CA ASN A 46 22.59 9.76 -12.36
C ASN A 46 21.51 8.72 -12.01
N GLU A 47 21.69 7.48 -12.42
CA GLU A 47 20.78 6.38 -12.07
C GLU A 47 20.81 6.07 -10.58
N LYS A 48 21.99 6.11 -9.94
CA LYS A 48 22.11 5.95 -8.47
C LYS A 48 21.38 7.07 -7.72
N THR A 49 21.51 8.31 -8.20
CA THR A 49 20.80 9.46 -7.60
C THR A 49 19.29 9.31 -7.73
N LEU A 50 18.79 8.91 -8.90
CA LEU A 50 17.39 8.66 -9.14
C LEU A 50 16.86 7.50 -8.25
N ARG A 51 17.61 6.43 -8.15
CA ARG A 51 17.30 5.27 -7.30
C ARG A 51 17.20 5.67 -5.83
N ASN A 52 18.11 6.48 -5.32
CA ASN A 52 18.07 6.98 -3.95
C ASN A 52 16.84 7.88 -3.72
N PHE A 53 16.48 8.70 -4.69
CA PHE A 53 15.28 9.53 -4.62
C PHE A 53 14.00 8.68 -4.59
N ILE A 54 13.92 7.65 -5.44
CA ILE A 54 12.79 6.70 -5.44
C ILE A 54 12.72 5.98 -4.09
N ALA A 55 13.85 5.53 -3.53
CA ALA A 55 13.90 4.90 -2.22
C ALA A 55 13.38 5.84 -1.12
N GLN A 56 13.74 7.13 -1.18
CA GLN A 56 13.21 8.14 -0.25
C GLN A 56 11.70 8.30 -0.37
N LEU A 57 11.15 8.35 -1.58
CA LEU A 57 9.69 8.35 -1.79
C LEU A 57 9.04 7.08 -1.24
N ARG A 58 9.70 5.94 -1.38
CA ARG A 58 9.23 4.67 -0.82
C ARG A 58 9.14 4.70 0.70
N THR A 59 10.12 5.30 1.39
CA THR A 59 10.06 5.46 2.85
C THR A 59 8.90 6.36 3.29
N VAL A 60 8.60 7.41 2.54
CA VAL A 60 7.44 8.27 2.80
C VAL A 60 6.13 7.49 2.64
N ILE A 61 5.98 6.71 1.57
CA ILE A 61 4.81 5.86 1.35
C ILE A 61 4.68 4.83 2.47
N GLY A 62 5.79 4.22 2.89
CA GLY A 62 5.85 3.31 4.03
C GLY A 62 5.43 3.98 5.34
N GLY A 63 5.85 5.22 5.55
CA GLY A 63 5.42 6.03 6.70
C GLY A 63 3.92 6.29 6.71
N LEU A 64 3.32 6.59 5.55
CA LEU A 64 1.87 6.73 5.41
C LEU A 64 1.15 5.39 5.69
N ALA A 65 1.66 4.28 5.19
CA ALA A 65 1.09 2.97 5.47
C ALA A 65 1.13 2.64 6.97
N LEU A 66 2.24 2.92 7.66
CA LEU A 66 2.35 2.79 9.12
C LEU A 66 1.34 3.67 9.85
N THR A 67 1.16 4.91 9.42
CA THR A 67 0.20 5.85 10.03
C THR A 67 -1.22 5.32 9.90
N PHE A 68 -1.65 4.89 8.72
CA PHE A 68 -2.97 4.30 8.52
C PHE A 68 -3.14 2.98 9.26
N GLY A 69 -2.09 2.15 9.30
CA GLY A 69 -2.08 0.93 10.09
C GLY A 69 -2.26 1.19 11.58
N PHE A 70 -1.57 2.18 12.11
CA PHE A 70 -1.72 2.62 13.49
C PHE A 70 -3.13 3.15 13.78
N ILE A 71 -3.68 4.00 12.90
CA ILE A 71 -5.05 4.52 13.03
C ILE A 71 -6.05 3.38 13.10
N ALA A 72 -5.95 2.39 12.22
CA ALA A 72 -6.85 1.24 12.24
C ALA A 72 -6.76 0.44 13.55
N ILE A 73 -5.56 0.10 13.99
CA ILE A 73 -5.35 -0.68 15.23
C ILE A 73 -5.78 0.11 16.46
N TYR A 74 -5.47 1.41 16.52
CA TYR A 74 -5.82 2.27 17.65
C TYR A 74 -7.33 2.41 17.81
N ASN A 75 -8.07 2.42 16.71
CA ASN A 75 -9.52 2.58 16.68
C ASN A 75 -10.29 1.24 16.67
N ARG A 76 -9.65 0.12 16.96
CA ARG A 76 -10.29 -1.22 16.95
C ARG A 76 -11.46 -1.37 17.94
N ASP A 77 -11.47 -0.57 19.01
CA ASP A 77 -12.47 -0.62 20.09
C ASP A 77 -13.55 0.47 19.94
N LEU A 78 -13.68 1.09 18.74
CA LEU A 78 -14.75 2.04 18.43
C LEU A 78 -16.12 1.39 18.51
N ALA A 79 -17.15 2.21 18.80
CA ALA A 79 -18.53 1.78 18.64
C ALA A 79 -18.81 1.33 17.21
N THR A 80 -19.66 0.30 17.04
CA THR A 80 -19.93 -0.36 15.75
C THR A 80 -20.15 0.63 14.60
N ALA A 81 -21.02 1.62 14.77
CA ALA A 81 -21.31 2.60 13.71
C ALA A 81 -20.09 3.43 13.27
N ASP A 82 -19.20 3.77 14.20
CA ASP A 82 -18.00 4.54 13.92
C ASP A 82 -16.93 3.64 13.27
N ALA A 83 -16.82 2.39 13.74
CA ALA A 83 -15.93 1.39 13.15
C ALA A 83 -16.33 1.03 11.72
N GLU A 84 -17.61 0.84 11.44
CA GLU A 84 -18.18 0.64 10.10
C GLU A 84 -17.84 1.82 9.19
N SER A 85 -18.06 3.04 9.64
CA SER A 85 -17.74 4.25 8.87
C SER A 85 -16.27 4.36 8.54
N LEU A 86 -15.38 4.06 9.51
CA LEU A 86 -13.93 4.04 9.30
C LEU A 86 -13.53 2.97 8.26
N LEU A 87 -14.05 1.74 8.40
CA LEU A 87 -13.77 0.64 7.48
C LEU A 87 -14.22 0.97 6.05
N VAL A 88 -15.44 1.47 5.86
CA VAL A 88 -15.94 1.88 4.54
C VAL A 88 -15.03 2.96 3.94
N SER A 89 -14.65 3.95 4.73
CA SER A 89 -13.75 5.02 4.28
C SER A 89 -12.38 4.48 3.86
N MET A 90 -11.80 3.55 4.62
CA MET A 90 -10.55 2.88 4.25
C MET A 90 -10.70 2.03 2.99
N GLY A 91 -11.81 1.29 2.85
CA GLY A 91 -12.12 0.50 1.67
C GLY A 91 -12.19 1.36 0.40
N VAL A 92 -12.87 2.51 0.45
CA VAL A 92 -12.89 3.49 -0.64
C VAL A 92 -11.48 4.01 -0.93
N GLY A 93 -10.69 4.31 0.10
CA GLY A 93 -9.29 4.74 -0.06
C GLY A 93 -8.45 3.71 -0.84
N PHE A 94 -8.60 2.41 -0.54
CA PHE A 94 -7.89 1.35 -1.27
C PHE A 94 -8.34 1.25 -2.73
N VAL A 95 -9.63 1.41 -3.02
CA VAL A 95 -10.14 1.48 -4.41
C VAL A 95 -9.53 2.66 -5.16
N LEU A 96 -9.44 3.82 -4.53
CA LEU A 96 -8.81 5.00 -5.13
C LEU A 96 -7.32 4.76 -5.43
N ILE A 97 -6.58 4.14 -4.50
CA ILE A 97 -5.16 3.77 -4.73
C ILE A 97 -5.04 2.84 -5.94
N MET A 98 -5.90 1.81 -6.04
CA MET A 98 -5.91 0.92 -7.20
C MET A 98 -6.21 1.68 -8.49
N GLY A 99 -7.17 2.59 -8.49
CA GLY A 99 -7.47 3.47 -9.63
C GLY A 99 -6.27 4.31 -10.06
N ILE A 100 -5.52 4.86 -9.10
CA ILE A 100 -4.29 5.63 -9.36
C ILE A 100 -3.22 4.73 -9.99
N ILE A 101 -3.00 3.51 -9.47
CA ILE A 101 -2.04 2.56 -10.04
C ILE A 101 -2.41 2.23 -11.49
N VAL A 102 -3.68 1.93 -11.76
CA VAL A 102 -4.18 1.64 -13.11
C VAL A 102 -4.05 2.86 -14.03
N SER A 103 -4.27 4.07 -13.52
CA SER A 103 -4.11 5.30 -14.31
C SER A 103 -2.69 5.48 -14.84
N GLY A 104 -1.69 4.93 -14.15
CA GLY A 104 -0.29 4.94 -14.59
C GLY A 104 -0.07 4.26 -15.94
N LEU A 105 -0.82 3.17 -16.22
CA LEU A 105 -0.82 2.53 -17.55
C LEU A 105 -1.37 3.44 -18.64
N PHE A 106 -2.53 4.05 -18.41
CA PHE A 106 -3.16 4.95 -19.40
C PHE A 106 -2.34 6.21 -19.65
N ARG A 107 -1.54 6.63 -18.66
CA ARG A 107 -0.64 7.79 -18.77
C ARG A 107 0.72 7.43 -19.36
N GLY A 108 0.98 6.15 -19.64
CA GLY A 108 2.25 5.69 -20.20
C GLY A 108 3.43 5.77 -19.22
N PHE A 109 3.18 5.82 -17.92
CA PHE A 109 4.25 5.81 -16.90
C PHE A 109 4.83 4.43 -16.65
N VAL A 110 4.03 3.40 -16.91
CA VAL A 110 4.41 2.00 -16.80
C VAL A 110 3.79 1.22 -17.95
N ASP A 111 4.52 0.22 -18.47
CA ASP A 111 4.06 -0.63 -19.57
C ASP A 111 3.22 -1.83 -19.07
N ARG A 112 3.31 -2.13 -17.78
CA ARG A 112 2.65 -3.29 -17.16
C ARG A 112 2.07 -2.92 -15.80
N LEU A 113 0.96 -3.58 -15.45
CA LEU A 113 0.36 -3.44 -14.15
C LEU A 113 1.23 -4.13 -13.08
N ILE A 114 1.47 -3.44 -11.97
CA ILE A 114 2.16 -3.99 -10.82
C ILE A 114 1.15 -4.84 -10.02
N VAL A 115 1.20 -6.15 -10.21
CA VAL A 115 0.21 -7.09 -9.68
C VAL A 115 0.19 -7.17 -8.13
N PRO A 116 1.34 -7.27 -7.40
CA PRO A 116 1.31 -7.47 -5.96
C PRO A 116 0.52 -6.41 -5.18
N PRO A 117 0.72 -5.10 -5.35
CA PRO A 117 -0.08 -4.10 -4.65
C PRO A 117 -1.57 -4.13 -5.05
N MET A 118 -1.89 -4.46 -6.30
CA MET A 118 -3.28 -4.59 -6.74
C MET A 118 -4.01 -5.69 -5.98
N VAL A 119 -3.37 -6.85 -5.81
CA VAL A 119 -3.95 -7.98 -5.04
C VAL A 119 -4.13 -7.59 -3.58
N ILE A 120 -3.10 -7.01 -2.95
CA ILE A 120 -3.16 -6.62 -1.54
C ILE A 120 -4.29 -5.61 -1.30
N PHE A 121 -4.36 -4.52 -2.08
CA PHE A 121 -5.39 -3.50 -1.90
C PHE A 121 -6.79 -4.00 -2.25
N SER A 122 -6.94 -4.94 -3.21
CA SER A 122 -8.22 -5.59 -3.49
C SER A 122 -8.71 -6.40 -2.28
N VAL A 123 -7.83 -7.20 -1.68
CA VAL A 123 -8.18 -8.01 -0.49
C VAL A 123 -8.51 -7.10 0.69
N LEU A 124 -7.70 -6.08 0.96
CA LEU A 124 -7.96 -5.13 2.06
C LEU A 124 -9.27 -4.38 1.85
N SER A 125 -9.56 -3.93 0.62
CA SER A 125 -10.81 -3.28 0.27
C SER A 125 -12.01 -4.21 0.50
N ALA A 126 -11.92 -5.48 0.07
CA ALA A 126 -12.97 -6.47 0.29
C ALA A 126 -13.23 -6.72 1.79
N ILE A 127 -12.16 -6.83 2.60
CA ILE A 127 -12.29 -6.96 4.06
C ILE A 127 -13.00 -5.76 4.66
N CYS A 128 -12.60 -4.54 4.26
CA CYS A 128 -13.17 -3.30 4.76
C CYS A 128 -14.67 -3.18 4.42
N PHE A 129 -15.05 -3.45 3.18
CA PHE A 129 -16.45 -3.38 2.79
C PHE A 129 -17.30 -4.49 3.38
N TYR A 130 -16.76 -5.71 3.48
CA TYR A 130 -17.46 -6.81 4.11
C TYR A 130 -17.75 -6.53 5.59
N ALA A 131 -16.80 -6.01 6.34
CA ALA A 131 -16.98 -5.72 7.76
C ALA A 131 -17.69 -4.37 8.02
N GLY A 132 -17.66 -3.44 7.09
CA GLY A 132 -18.27 -2.12 7.27
C GLY A 132 -19.68 -1.99 6.67
N LEU A 133 -20.18 -2.96 5.88
CA LEU A 133 -21.49 -2.90 5.22
C LEU A 133 -22.39 -4.10 5.52
N ILE A 134 -21.87 -5.19 6.05
CA ILE A 134 -22.56 -6.46 6.33
C ILE A 134 -22.39 -6.87 7.78
#